data_1486306345890f53e6b61e7576d57366
#
_entry.id   1486306345890f53e6b61e7576d57366
#
_cell.length_a   1.000
_cell.length_b   1.000
_cell.length_c   1.000
_cell.angle_alpha   90.00
_cell.angle_beta   90.00
_cell.angle_gamma   90.00
#
_symmetry.space_group_name_H-M   'P 1'
#
loop_
_entity.id
_entity.type
_entity.pdbx_description
1 polymer ?
#
loop_
_entity_poly.entity_id
_entity_poly.type
_entity_poly.pdbx_seq_one_letter_code
_entity_poly.pdbx_strand_id
1 'polypeptide(L)'
;MISAEALRHSRAAGEGAIAPAGLAGRGLRWSEVARLGLAQIAIGAVAALMMSTLNRIMVVELGLPATVPSALVALHFAVQLARARMGFASDRAGRRAPWVVGGAAVLAAGALLAAVATALMADRFALGLGLGALAYAAIGLGLSASGTALLALVAEREEPRRLGAVAAVLWI
;
A
#
# COMPACT_ATOMS: atom_id res chain seq x y z
N MET A 1 21.39 7.56 -42.97
CA MET A 1 21.57 6.11 -42.86
C MET A 1 22.29 5.84 -41.53
N ILE A 2 21.59 5.41 -40.48
CA ILE A 2 22.23 5.01 -39.22
C ILE A 2 22.79 3.60 -39.46
N SER A 3 24.08 3.42 -39.23
CA SER A 3 24.79 2.16 -39.48
C SER A 3 24.22 1.04 -38.58
N ALA A 4 24.06 -0.16 -39.18
CA ALA A 4 23.62 -1.36 -38.44
C ALA A 4 24.56 -1.76 -37.28
N GLU A 5 25.75 -1.21 -37.26
CA GLU A 5 26.74 -1.35 -36.21
C GLU A 5 26.40 -0.50 -34.96
N ALA A 6 25.85 0.71 -35.13
CA ALA A 6 25.40 1.57 -34.06
C ALA A 6 24.20 0.97 -33.31
N LEU A 7 23.30 0.29 -34.04
CA LEU A 7 22.17 -0.44 -33.45
C LEU A 7 22.60 -1.71 -32.69
N ARG A 8 23.66 -2.37 -33.10
CA ARG A 8 24.22 -3.53 -32.39
C ARG A 8 24.96 -3.11 -31.13
N HIS A 9 25.70 -2.00 -31.14
CA HIS A 9 26.35 -1.46 -29.95
C HIS A 9 25.34 -0.92 -28.92
N SER A 10 24.24 -0.30 -29.38
CA SER A 10 23.15 0.15 -28.48
C SER A 10 22.42 -1.02 -27.84
N ARG A 11 22.21 -2.14 -28.56
CA ARG A 11 21.62 -3.36 -27.97
C ARG A 11 22.57 -4.04 -26.97
N ALA A 12 23.84 -4.15 -27.29
CA ALA A 12 24.85 -4.74 -26.40
C ALA A 12 25.05 -3.89 -25.11
N ALA A 13 24.95 -2.56 -25.23
CA ALA A 13 25.01 -1.66 -24.08
C ALA A 13 23.73 -1.70 -23.22
N GLY A 14 22.58 -2.01 -23.82
CA GLY A 14 21.30 -2.16 -23.11
C GLY A 14 21.16 -3.52 -22.41
N GLU A 15 21.80 -4.58 -22.90
CA GLU A 15 21.78 -5.91 -22.29
C GLU A 15 22.82 -6.09 -21.16
N GLY A 16 23.81 -5.17 -21.06
CA GLY A 16 24.85 -5.21 -20.02
C GLY A 16 24.58 -4.39 -18.77
N ALA A 17 23.51 -3.61 -18.73
CA ALA A 17 23.19 -2.76 -17.59
C ALA A 17 21.98 -3.29 -16.85
N ILE A 18 22.23 -3.67 -15.58
CA ILE A 18 21.26 -4.00 -14.52
C ILE A 18 20.89 -5.49 -14.42
N ALA A 19 21.89 -6.29 -14.15
CA ALA A 19 21.73 -7.38 -13.23
C ALA A 19 22.74 -7.17 -12.09
N PRO A 20 22.35 -6.79 -10.86
CA PRO A 20 23.23 -6.95 -9.72
C PRO A 20 23.45 -8.45 -9.56
N ALA A 21 24.64 -8.90 -9.97
CA ALA A 21 25.14 -10.23 -9.70
C ALA A 21 25.18 -10.40 -8.17
N GLY A 22 24.25 -11.15 -7.60
CA GLY A 22 24.33 -11.51 -6.19
C GLY A 22 23.03 -11.93 -5.49
N LEU A 23 21.86 -11.75 -6.10
CA LEU A 23 20.58 -12.20 -5.50
C LEU A 23 19.78 -13.04 -6.51
N ALA A 24 20.36 -14.10 -7.04
CA ALA A 24 19.60 -15.25 -7.52
C ALA A 24 18.99 -15.92 -6.26
N GLY A 25 18.03 -15.24 -5.63
CA GLY A 25 17.24 -15.79 -4.55
C GLY A 25 16.50 -17.01 -5.09
N ARG A 26 16.50 -18.10 -4.34
CA ARG A 26 15.53 -19.18 -4.54
C ARG A 26 14.17 -18.49 -4.54
N GLY A 27 13.44 -18.52 -5.67
CA GLY A 27 12.13 -17.88 -5.79
C GLY A 27 11.22 -18.25 -4.61
N LEU A 28 10.30 -17.38 -4.26
CA LEU A 28 9.39 -17.59 -3.12
C LEU A 28 8.67 -18.94 -3.26
N ARG A 29 8.57 -19.69 -2.18
CA ARG A 29 7.74 -20.89 -2.13
C ARG A 29 6.27 -20.47 -2.20
N TRP A 30 5.42 -21.26 -2.83
CA TRP A 30 3.98 -20.95 -2.93
C TRP A 30 3.31 -20.73 -1.57
N SER A 31 3.79 -21.39 -0.51
CA SER A 31 3.33 -21.15 0.87
C SER A 31 3.71 -19.76 1.40
N GLU A 32 4.84 -19.21 0.98
CA GLU A 32 5.25 -17.83 1.31
C GLU A 32 4.44 -16.82 0.50
N VAL A 33 4.22 -17.08 -0.78
CA VAL A 33 3.33 -16.27 -1.64
C VAL A 33 1.91 -16.24 -1.06
N ALA A 34 1.37 -17.37 -0.62
CA ALA A 34 0.06 -17.44 0.02
C ALA A 34 -0.02 -16.62 1.32
N ARG A 35 1.02 -16.67 2.17
CA ARG A 35 1.07 -15.86 3.40
C ARG A 35 1.13 -14.36 3.09
N LEU A 36 1.93 -13.96 2.11
CA LEU A 36 2.01 -12.56 1.67
C LEU A 36 0.69 -12.12 1.03
N GLY A 37 0.03 -12.98 0.25
CA GLY A 37 -1.31 -12.76 -0.30
C GLY A 37 -2.37 -12.56 0.78
N LEU A 38 -2.37 -13.39 1.83
CA LEU A 38 -3.27 -13.22 2.97
C LEU A 38 -3.06 -11.88 3.68
N ALA A 39 -1.80 -11.46 3.85
CA ALA A 39 -1.49 -10.14 4.41
C ALA A 39 -2.02 -9.02 3.52
N GLN A 40 -1.88 -9.14 2.20
CA GLN A 40 -2.40 -8.16 1.24
C GLN A 40 -3.93 -8.12 1.24
N ILE A 41 -4.60 -9.26 1.30
CA ILE A 41 -6.07 -9.36 1.43
C ILE A 41 -6.54 -8.66 2.71
N ALA A 42 -5.87 -8.91 3.85
CA ALA A 42 -6.22 -8.27 5.12
C ALA A 42 -6.09 -6.75 5.05
N ILE A 43 -4.99 -6.25 4.46
CA ILE A 43 -4.75 -4.83 4.24
C ILE A 43 -5.85 -4.23 3.34
N GLY A 44 -6.16 -4.88 2.23
CA GLY A 44 -7.19 -4.46 1.28
C GLY A 44 -8.59 -4.48 1.88
N ALA A 45 -8.92 -5.51 2.66
CA ALA A 45 -10.21 -5.64 3.32
C ALA A 45 -10.48 -4.50 4.32
N VAL A 46 -9.47 -4.10 5.11
CA VAL A 46 -9.61 -2.96 6.03
C VAL A 46 -9.89 -1.67 5.24
N ALA A 47 -9.17 -1.43 4.16
CA ALA A 47 -9.38 -0.25 3.31
C ALA A 47 -10.78 -0.26 2.66
N ALA A 48 -11.24 -1.41 2.17
CA ALA A 48 -12.55 -1.56 1.55
C ALA A 48 -13.69 -1.35 2.57
N LEU A 49 -13.59 -1.94 3.77
CA LEU A 49 -14.56 -1.74 4.85
C LEU A 49 -14.68 -0.26 5.23
N MET A 50 -13.55 0.42 5.34
CA MET A 50 -13.55 1.84 5.67
C MET A 50 -14.24 2.67 4.59
N MET A 51 -13.94 2.44 3.32
CA MET A 51 -14.52 3.20 2.22
C MET A 51 -15.99 2.90 1.98
N SER A 52 -16.45 1.68 2.23
CA SER A 52 -17.86 1.29 2.02
C SER A 52 -18.70 1.49 3.28
N THR A 53 -18.32 0.85 4.36
CA THR A 53 -19.16 0.77 5.57
C THR A 53 -19.21 2.09 6.33
N LEU A 54 -18.05 2.71 6.62
CA LEU A 54 -18.05 3.98 7.37
C LEU A 54 -18.65 5.13 6.54
N ASN A 55 -18.42 5.14 5.22
CA ASN A 55 -19.05 6.10 4.34
C ASN A 55 -20.59 5.98 4.39
N ARG A 56 -21.10 4.74 4.31
CA ARG A 56 -22.55 4.48 4.43
C ARG A 56 -23.09 4.92 5.79
N ILE A 57 -22.42 4.60 6.89
CA ILE A 57 -22.86 4.99 8.24
C ILE A 57 -22.92 6.52 8.34
N MET A 58 -21.89 7.23 7.90
CA MET A 58 -21.87 8.71 7.94
C MET A 58 -23.03 9.33 7.16
N VAL A 59 -23.32 8.83 5.97
CA VAL A 59 -24.35 9.44 5.08
C VAL A 59 -25.74 8.96 5.44
N VAL A 60 -25.95 7.66 5.65
CA VAL A 60 -27.29 7.06 5.81
C VAL A 60 -27.77 7.09 7.25
N GLU A 61 -26.90 6.72 8.20
CA GLU A 61 -27.30 6.59 9.60
C GLU A 61 -27.14 7.88 10.38
N LEU A 62 -26.06 8.63 10.13
CA LEU A 62 -25.84 9.92 10.80
C LEU A 62 -26.40 11.11 10.02
N GLY A 63 -26.92 10.91 8.78
CA GLY A 63 -27.49 11.98 7.97
C GLY A 63 -26.48 13.06 7.57
N LEU A 64 -25.19 12.77 7.61
CA LEU A 64 -24.16 13.76 7.28
C LEU A 64 -24.12 14.02 5.77
N PRO A 65 -23.81 15.27 5.35
CA PRO A 65 -23.59 15.56 3.94
C PRO A 65 -22.49 14.66 3.37
N ALA A 66 -22.67 14.14 2.16
CA ALA A 66 -21.72 13.27 1.49
C ALA A 66 -20.31 13.90 1.31
N THR A 67 -20.22 15.22 1.41
CA THR A 67 -18.95 15.97 1.40
C THR A 67 -18.03 15.59 2.58
N VAL A 68 -18.59 15.22 3.74
CA VAL A 68 -17.81 14.85 4.94
C VAL A 68 -17.01 13.56 4.70
N PRO A 69 -17.63 12.41 4.39
CA PRO A 69 -16.85 11.21 4.12
C PRO A 69 -15.99 11.34 2.86
N SER A 70 -16.44 12.08 1.84
CA SER A 70 -15.64 12.32 0.62
C SER A 70 -14.36 13.10 0.93
N ALA A 71 -14.41 14.10 1.81
CA ALA A 71 -13.23 14.85 2.24
C ALA A 71 -12.25 13.96 3.03
N LEU A 72 -12.75 13.07 3.91
CA LEU A 72 -11.92 12.11 4.64
C LEU A 72 -11.24 11.12 3.70
N VAL A 73 -11.97 10.60 2.72
CA VAL A 73 -11.41 9.71 1.68
C VAL A 73 -10.38 10.46 0.82
N ALA A 74 -10.66 11.70 0.44
CA ALA A 74 -9.70 12.54 -0.30
C ALA A 74 -8.41 12.76 0.50
N LEU A 75 -8.52 13.01 1.81
CA LEU A 75 -7.37 13.11 2.71
C LEU A 75 -6.56 11.81 2.74
N HIS A 76 -7.24 10.65 2.85
CA HIS A 76 -6.60 9.34 2.80
C HIS A 76 -5.77 9.16 1.52
N PHE A 77 -6.31 9.49 0.34
CA PHE A 77 -5.58 9.42 -0.91
C PHE A 77 -4.48 10.47 -1.02
N ALA A 78 -4.70 11.68 -0.53
CA ALA A 78 -3.66 12.72 -0.51
C ALA A 78 -2.43 12.28 0.30
N VAL A 79 -2.65 11.64 1.44
CA VAL A 79 -1.56 11.08 2.26
C VAL A 79 -0.84 9.95 1.54
N GLN A 80 -1.53 9.16 0.71
CA GLN A 80 -0.90 8.12 -0.10
C GLN A 80 0.09 8.65 -1.15
N LEU A 81 0.08 9.93 -1.49
CA LEU A 81 1.13 10.53 -2.33
C LEU A 81 2.51 10.45 -1.65
N ALA A 82 2.56 10.29 -0.31
CA ALA A 82 3.79 10.00 0.42
C ALA A 82 4.37 8.59 0.14
N ARG A 83 3.68 7.75 -0.62
CA ARG A 83 4.09 6.36 -0.95
C ARG A 83 5.50 6.27 -1.52
N ALA A 84 5.88 7.20 -2.39
CA ALA A 84 7.24 7.27 -2.95
C ALA A 84 8.29 7.50 -1.86
N ARG A 85 8.02 8.39 -0.89
CA ARG A 85 8.92 8.65 0.25
C ARG A 85 9.03 7.44 1.18
N MET A 86 7.91 6.73 1.42
CA MET A 86 7.90 5.50 2.24
C MET A 86 8.69 4.37 1.57
N GLY A 87 8.58 4.20 0.23
CA GLY A 87 9.39 3.28 -0.54
C GLY A 87 10.88 3.56 -0.37
N PHE A 88 11.30 4.80 -0.62
CA PHE A 88 12.69 5.23 -0.45
C PHE A 88 13.20 5.02 0.98
N ALA A 89 12.40 5.33 2.00
CA ALA A 89 12.78 5.13 3.40
C ALA A 89 12.95 3.64 3.73
N SER A 90 12.07 2.76 3.22
CA SER A 90 12.18 1.31 3.41
C SER A 90 13.40 0.72 2.70
N ASP A 91 13.76 1.25 1.51
CA ASP A 91 14.95 0.86 0.76
C ASP A 91 16.22 1.21 1.56
N ARG A 92 16.27 2.42 2.08
CA ARG A 92 17.42 2.90 2.86
C ARG A 92 17.60 2.17 4.19
N ALA A 93 16.52 1.68 4.78
CA ALA A 93 16.56 0.90 6.02
C ALA A 93 17.08 -0.53 5.84
N GLY A 94 17.13 -1.05 4.61
CA GLY A 94 17.62 -2.40 4.29
C GLY A 94 16.82 -3.55 4.92
N ARG A 95 15.70 -3.26 5.59
CA ARG A 95 14.83 -4.24 6.27
C ARG A 95 13.38 -3.92 5.98
N ARG A 96 12.74 -4.68 5.09
CA ARG A 96 11.36 -4.42 4.65
C ARG A 96 10.29 -4.96 5.59
N ALA A 97 10.56 -6.09 6.27
CA ALA A 97 9.58 -6.73 7.13
C ALA A 97 9.04 -5.80 8.26
N PRO A 98 9.86 -4.99 8.96
CA PRO A 98 9.34 -4.03 9.94
C PRO A 98 8.39 -2.99 9.34
N TRP A 99 8.61 -2.57 8.09
CA TRP A 99 7.73 -1.61 7.40
C TRP A 99 6.39 -2.22 7.03
N VAL A 100 6.37 -3.51 6.63
CA VAL A 100 5.13 -4.24 6.38
C VAL A 100 4.32 -4.37 7.67
N VAL A 101 4.94 -4.86 8.75
CA VAL A 101 4.26 -5.08 10.04
C VAL A 101 3.85 -3.76 10.69
N GLY A 102 4.77 -2.78 10.74
CA GLY A 102 4.50 -1.47 11.33
C GLY A 102 3.43 -0.71 10.56
N GLY A 103 3.48 -0.73 9.21
CA GLY A 103 2.46 -0.13 8.37
C GLY A 103 1.09 -0.78 8.56
N ALA A 104 1.02 -2.11 8.64
CA ALA A 104 -0.21 -2.83 8.91
C ALA A 104 -0.77 -2.53 10.32
N ALA A 105 0.10 -2.38 11.32
CA ALA A 105 -0.33 -1.99 12.67
C ALA A 105 -0.91 -0.57 12.71
N VAL A 106 -0.26 0.38 12.03
CA VAL A 106 -0.77 1.77 11.90
C VAL A 106 -2.10 1.79 11.16
N LEU A 107 -2.24 1.00 10.08
CA LEU A 107 -3.50 0.86 9.34
C LEU A 107 -4.62 0.31 10.24
N ALA A 108 -4.36 -0.76 11.00
CA ALA A 108 -5.34 -1.36 11.90
C ALA A 108 -5.76 -0.40 13.03
N ALA A 109 -4.80 0.29 13.65
CA ALA A 109 -5.08 1.30 14.67
C ALA A 109 -5.89 2.47 14.09
N GLY A 110 -5.55 2.92 12.87
CA GLY A 110 -6.30 3.93 12.15
C GLY A 110 -7.74 3.50 11.86
N ALA A 111 -7.96 2.24 11.47
CA ALA A 111 -9.30 1.71 11.21
C ALA A 111 -10.17 1.67 12.48
N LEU A 112 -9.61 1.24 13.62
CA LEU A 112 -10.29 1.29 14.91
C LEU A 112 -10.62 2.73 15.30
N LEU A 113 -9.67 3.64 15.15
CA LEU A 113 -9.88 5.06 15.42
C LEU A 113 -10.97 5.65 14.50
N ALA A 114 -11.02 5.26 13.22
CA ALA A 114 -12.05 5.71 12.30
C ALA A 114 -13.46 5.27 12.72
N ALA A 115 -13.60 4.04 13.22
CA ALA A 115 -14.86 3.55 13.75
C ALA A 115 -15.31 4.36 14.99
N VAL A 116 -14.40 4.59 15.94
CA VAL A 116 -14.67 5.41 17.13
C VAL A 116 -15.00 6.86 16.74
N ALA A 117 -14.23 7.44 15.81
CA ALA A 117 -14.45 8.79 15.32
C ALA A 117 -15.82 8.94 14.65
N THR A 118 -16.24 7.96 13.85
CA THR A 118 -17.57 7.94 13.22
C THR A 118 -18.69 7.88 14.27
N ALA A 119 -18.55 7.05 15.30
CA ALA A 119 -19.52 6.99 16.39
C ALA A 119 -19.60 8.33 17.14
N LEU A 120 -18.47 8.97 17.42
CA LEU A 120 -18.42 10.28 18.07
C LEU A 120 -19.03 11.42 17.26
N MET A 121 -19.12 11.29 15.94
CA MET A 121 -19.77 12.31 15.09
C MET A 121 -21.26 12.48 15.39
N ALA A 122 -21.92 11.46 15.98
CA ALA A 122 -23.32 11.54 16.37
C ALA A 122 -23.55 12.60 17.45
N ASP A 123 -22.69 12.65 18.48
CA ASP A 123 -22.88 13.50 19.66
C ASP A 123 -21.95 14.71 19.67
N ARG A 124 -20.74 14.57 19.10
CA ARG A 124 -19.66 15.56 19.13
C ARG A 124 -19.01 15.67 17.75
N PHE A 125 -19.74 16.23 16.79
CA PHE A 125 -19.34 16.27 15.39
C PHE A 125 -17.90 16.78 15.16
N ALA A 126 -17.54 17.93 15.75
CA ALA A 126 -16.22 18.54 15.53
C ALA A 126 -15.07 17.64 16.04
N LEU A 127 -15.26 17.01 17.20
CA LEU A 127 -14.28 16.07 17.75
C LEU A 127 -14.20 14.81 16.90
N GLY A 128 -15.33 14.24 16.53
CA GLY A 128 -15.41 13.07 15.64
C GLY A 128 -14.76 13.34 14.29
N LEU A 129 -14.99 14.51 13.70
CA LEU A 129 -14.37 14.89 12.42
C LEU A 129 -12.85 15.03 12.54
N GLY A 130 -12.35 15.67 13.60
CA GLY A 130 -10.91 15.80 13.84
C GLY A 130 -10.22 14.43 14.02
N LEU A 131 -10.80 13.56 14.85
CA LEU A 131 -10.32 12.18 15.01
C LEU A 131 -10.44 11.37 13.73
N GLY A 132 -11.52 11.57 12.96
CA GLY A 132 -11.71 10.97 11.65
C GLY A 132 -10.61 11.37 10.68
N ALA A 133 -10.27 12.64 10.60
CA ALA A 133 -9.18 13.11 9.76
C ALA A 133 -7.84 12.46 10.15
N LEU A 134 -7.53 12.38 11.44
CA LEU A 134 -6.33 11.69 11.94
C LEU A 134 -6.36 10.20 11.58
N ALA A 135 -7.50 9.54 11.75
CA ALA A 135 -7.68 8.12 11.44
C ALA A 135 -7.48 7.82 9.96
N TYR A 136 -8.10 8.59 9.07
CA TYR A 136 -7.97 8.41 7.62
C TYR A 136 -6.56 8.73 7.13
N ALA A 137 -5.87 9.69 7.74
CA ALA A 137 -4.45 9.94 7.47
C ALA A 137 -3.58 8.76 7.93
N ALA A 138 -3.81 8.22 9.13
CA ALA A 138 -3.08 7.05 9.65
C ALA A 138 -3.28 5.82 8.76
N ILE A 139 -4.51 5.56 8.28
CA ILE A 139 -4.80 4.47 7.34
C ILE A 139 -4.04 4.68 6.02
N GLY A 140 -4.03 5.91 5.48
CA GLY A 140 -3.28 6.25 4.27
C GLY A 140 -1.77 6.02 4.42
N LEU A 141 -1.19 6.41 5.55
CA LEU A 141 0.22 6.17 5.86
C LEU A 141 0.51 4.69 6.04
N GLY A 142 -0.31 3.97 6.81
CA GLY A 142 -0.16 2.55 7.06
C GLY A 142 -0.24 1.72 5.78
N LEU A 143 -1.22 2.01 4.92
CA LEU A 143 -1.38 1.38 3.61
C LEU A 143 -0.19 1.68 2.68
N SER A 144 0.31 2.92 2.69
CA SER A 144 1.47 3.31 1.89
C SER A 144 2.74 2.59 2.34
N ALA A 145 2.99 2.52 3.65
CA ALA A 145 4.18 1.87 4.19
C ALA A 145 4.14 0.35 3.99
N SER A 146 3.04 -0.31 4.38
CA SER A 146 2.91 -1.76 4.30
C SER A 146 2.84 -2.25 2.85
N GLY A 147 2.00 -1.65 2.01
CA GLY A 147 1.80 -2.07 0.63
C GLY A 147 3.06 -1.89 -0.22
N THR A 148 3.76 -0.74 -0.09
CA THR A 148 4.98 -0.50 -0.85
C THR A 148 6.11 -1.44 -0.42
N ALA A 149 6.30 -1.63 0.89
CA ALA A 149 7.32 -2.53 1.41
C ALA A 149 7.05 -4.00 1.06
N LEU A 150 5.78 -4.42 1.04
CA LEU A 150 5.37 -5.77 0.65
C LEU A 150 5.69 -6.05 -0.83
N LEU A 151 5.30 -5.14 -1.73
CA LEU A 151 5.57 -5.27 -3.17
C LEU A 151 7.08 -5.29 -3.46
N ALA A 152 7.83 -4.42 -2.79
CA ALA A 152 9.29 -4.39 -2.92
C ALA A 152 9.94 -5.67 -2.37
N LEU A 153 9.43 -6.23 -1.25
CA LEU A 153 9.90 -7.51 -0.70
C LEU A 153 9.70 -8.67 -1.70
N VAL A 154 8.56 -8.68 -2.39
CA VAL A 154 8.26 -9.67 -3.43
C VAL A 154 9.21 -9.49 -4.62
N ALA A 155 9.37 -8.25 -5.09
CA ALA A 155 10.24 -7.95 -6.23
C ALA A 155 11.72 -8.32 -5.98
N GLU A 156 12.19 -8.23 -4.73
CA GLU A 156 13.56 -8.61 -4.36
C GLU A 156 13.77 -10.12 -4.25
N ARG A 157 12.73 -10.88 -3.90
CA ARG A 157 12.84 -12.32 -3.60
C ARG A 157 12.40 -13.21 -4.74
N GLU A 158 11.61 -12.68 -5.68
CA GLU A 158 11.06 -13.50 -6.76
C GLU A 158 11.89 -13.35 -8.05
N GLU A 159 11.95 -14.44 -8.82
CA GLU A 159 12.58 -14.44 -10.13
C GLU A 159 11.79 -13.57 -11.12
N PRO A 160 12.47 -12.82 -12.02
CA PRO A 160 11.78 -11.94 -12.98
C PRO A 160 10.72 -12.65 -13.83
N ARG A 161 10.92 -13.92 -14.15
CA ARG A 161 9.97 -14.73 -14.95
C ARG A 161 8.69 -15.05 -14.22
N ARG A 162 8.72 -15.14 -12.89
CA ARG A 162 7.57 -15.49 -12.04
C ARG A 162 6.92 -14.27 -11.39
N LEU A 163 7.60 -13.13 -11.41
CA LEU A 163 7.17 -11.90 -10.75
C LEU A 163 5.75 -11.47 -11.18
N GLY A 164 5.43 -11.58 -12.47
CA GLY A 164 4.10 -11.26 -12.98
C GLY A 164 3.00 -12.14 -12.41
N ALA A 165 3.25 -13.46 -12.33
CA ALA A 165 2.29 -14.40 -11.77
C ALA A 165 2.10 -14.21 -10.26
N VAL A 166 3.19 -13.97 -9.53
CA VAL A 166 3.14 -13.71 -8.08
C VAL A 166 2.45 -12.38 -7.80
N ALA A 167 2.76 -11.33 -8.55
CA ALA A 167 2.09 -10.04 -8.44
C ALA A 167 0.58 -10.17 -8.71
N ALA A 168 0.17 -10.93 -9.73
CA ALA A 168 -1.25 -11.17 -10.02
C ALA A 168 -1.97 -11.84 -8.82
N VAL A 169 -1.36 -12.85 -8.20
CA VAL A 169 -1.92 -13.49 -6.99
C VAL A 169 -2.05 -12.54 -5.81
N LEU A 170 -1.17 -11.55 -5.68
CA LEU A 170 -1.22 -10.56 -4.61
C LEU A 170 -2.28 -9.47 -4.84
N TRP A 171 -2.76 -9.30 -6.09
CA TRP A 171 -3.74 -8.28 -6.46
C TRP A 171 -5.17 -8.81 -6.64
N ILE A 172 -5.38 -10.14 -6.52
CA ILE A 172 -6.71 -10.77 -6.51
C ILE A 172 -7.30 -10.76 -5.11
#